data_549ad4b9ff76cef7b0564a2358291bb2
#
_entry.id   549ad4b9ff76cef7b0564a2358291bb2
#
_cell.length_a   1.000
_cell.length_b   1.000
_cell.length_c   1.000
_cell.angle_alpha   90.00
_cell.angle_beta   90.00
_cell.angle_gamma   90.00
#
_symmetry.space_group_name_H-M   'P 1'
#
loop_
_entity.id
_entity.type
_entity.pdbx_description
1 polymer ?
#
loop_
_entity_poly.entity_id
_entity_poly.type
_entity_poly.pdbx_seq_one_letter_code
_entity_poly.pdbx_strand_id
1 'polypeptide(L)'
;MKIYFDNIDFNSCSGPNSFGTKLASELEKNGHRINKDKDPDIQLSFIQAAQKLAPVVQRLDGIYFNSEQDWELLNKPIRQTYDLANGVVFQSEFNKTLTEKYFGKKEKSIVIHNGTDLEYISKIPELNDPVINKFDNVWSCASSWRPHKRLSENVRYFLEHSGDNDCLIIAGNNPDYQIKHNRVFYVGNLNYPQLISLY
;
A
#
# COMPACT_ATOMS: atom_id res chain seq x y z
N MET A 1 12.90 17.40 -14.74
CA MET A 1 13.97 16.51 -14.21
C MET A 1 13.82 15.12 -14.82
N LYS A 2 14.93 14.40 -14.95
CA LYS A 2 14.98 12.99 -15.32
C LYS A 2 15.00 12.17 -14.04
N ILE A 3 13.99 11.37 -13.79
CA ILE A 3 13.84 10.62 -12.55
C ILE A 3 13.87 9.13 -12.86
N TYR A 4 14.73 8.41 -12.18
CA TYR A 4 14.75 6.94 -12.23
C TYR A 4 13.95 6.38 -11.05
N PHE A 5 12.88 5.65 -11.35
CA PHE A 5 12.11 4.88 -10.36
C PHE A 5 12.71 3.51 -10.25
N ASP A 6 13.27 3.21 -9.11
CA ASP A 6 13.92 1.96 -8.80
C ASP A 6 13.04 1.09 -7.89
N ASN A 7 13.06 -0.22 -8.13
CA ASN A 7 12.27 -1.21 -7.40
C ASN A 7 10.74 -0.99 -7.53
N ILE A 8 10.29 -0.60 -8.73
CA ILE A 8 8.87 -0.49 -9.10
C ILE A 8 8.61 -1.35 -10.35
N ASP A 9 7.58 -2.17 -10.26
CA ASP A 9 7.00 -2.87 -11.40
C ASP A 9 5.67 -2.19 -11.79
N PHE A 10 5.69 -1.47 -12.91
CA PHE A 10 4.52 -0.74 -13.42
C PHE A 10 3.37 -1.63 -13.89
N ASN A 11 3.59 -2.95 -14.02
CA ASN A 11 2.58 -3.92 -14.38
C ASN A 11 1.93 -4.59 -13.15
N SER A 12 2.42 -4.30 -11.95
CA SER A 12 1.93 -4.91 -10.71
C SER A 12 0.94 -4.00 -9.98
N CYS A 13 -0.13 -4.59 -9.47
CA CYS A 13 -1.14 -3.91 -8.66
C CYS A 13 -0.84 -3.94 -7.15
N SER A 14 0.37 -4.31 -6.71
CA SER A 14 0.74 -4.24 -5.30
C SER A 14 0.73 -2.80 -4.79
N GLY A 15 0.55 -2.59 -3.49
CA GLY A 15 0.43 -1.24 -2.90
C GLY A 15 1.58 -0.30 -3.31
N PRO A 16 2.87 -0.65 -3.12
CA PRO A 16 3.99 0.19 -3.53
C PRO A 16 4.03 0.46 -5.05
N ASN A 17 3.76 -0.56 -5.87
CA ASN A 17 3.79 -0.45 -7.32
C ASN A 17 2.63 0.43 -7.85
N SER A 18 1.43 0.24 -7.33
CA SER A 18 0.27 1.08 -7.65
C SER A 18 0.49 2.55 -7.26
N PHE A 19 1.10 2.81 -6.10
CA PHE A 19 1.51 4.14 -5.70
C PHE A 19 2.57 4.70 -6.67
N GLY A 20 3.60 3.93 -6.98
CA GLY A 20 4.67 4.34 -7.91
C GLY A 20 4.13 4.70 -9.29
N THR A 21 3.20 3.91 -9.82
CA THR A 21 2.55 4.17 -11.11
C THR A 21 1.77 5.50 -11.11
N LYS A 22 0.99 5.75 -10.07
CA LYS A 22 0.24 7.02 -9.93
C LYS A 22 1.18 8.21 -9.78
N LEU A 23 2.22 8.08 -8.96
CA LEU A 23 3.23 9.12 -8.78
C LEU A 23 3.98 9.42 -10.09
N ALA A 24 4.37 8.39 -10.86
CA ALA A 24 5.01 8.56 -12.15
C ALA A 24 4.13 9.36 -13.12
N SER A 25 2.85 8.98 -13.23
CA SER A 25 1.88 9.69 -14.07
C SER A 25 1.76 11.16 -13.68
N GLU A 26 1.68 11.46 -12.39
CA GLU A 26 1.54 12.84 -11.93
C GLU A 26 2.81 13.67 -12.14
N LEU A 27 3.97 13.07 -11.93
CA LEU A 27 5.25 13.73 -12.21
C LEU A 27 5.43 13.99 -13.71
N GLU A 28 4.99 13.08 -14.58
CA GLU A 28 5.04 13.29 -16.04
C GLU A 28 4.13 14.44 -16.49
N LYS A 29 2.93 14.59 -15.91
CA LYS A 29 2.04 15.74 -16.14
C LYS A 29 2.71 17.05 -15.74
N ASN A 30 3.57 17.01 -14.71
CA ASN A 30 4.34 18.17 -14.25
C ASN A 30 5.69 18.34 -14.97
N GLY A 31 5.87 17.70 -16.14
CA GLY A 31 7.02 17.90 -17.02
C GLY A 31 8.29 17.14 -16.62
N HIS A 32 8.19 16.15 -15.74
CA HIS A 32 9.30 15.25 -15.41
C HIS A 32 9.34 14.07 -16.40
N ARG A 33 10.47 13.40 -16.47
CA ARG A 33 10.67 12.22 -17.33
C ARG A 33 11.03 11.03 -16.45
N ILE A 34 10.23 9.97 -16.51
CA ILE A 34 10.37 8.80 -15.66
C ILE A 34 10.93 7.63 -16.46
N ASN A 35 12.06 7.07 -16.00
CA ASN A 35 12.73 5.88 -16.58
C ASN A 35 13.02 5.96 -18.09
N LYS A 36 13.14 7.17 -18.64
CA LYS A 36 13.35 7.38 -20.08
C LYS A 36 14.80 7.71 -20.42
N ASP A 37 15.63 7.97 -19.44
CA ASP A 37 17.00 8.48 -19.61
C ASP A 37 18.02 7.56 -18.97
N LYS A 38 19.20 7.41 -19.62
CA LYS A 38 20.32 6.64 -19.07
C LYS A 38 21.04 7.37 -17.93
N ASP A 39 21.02 8.72 -17.98
CA ASP A 39 21.64 9.58 -16.98
C ASP A 39 20.54 10.34 -16.22
N PRO A 40 19.94 9.75 -15.20
CA PRO A 40 18.92 10.41 -14.39
C PRO A 40 19.53 11.49 -13.50
N ASP A 41 18.76 12.56 -13.25
CA ASP A 41 19.15 13.63 -12.33
C ASP A 41 19.02 13.15 -10.86
N ILE A 42 18.05 12.25 -10.62
CA ILE A 42 17.73 11.70 -9.31
C ILE A 42 17.17 10.28 -9.44
N GLN A 43 17.43 9.45 -8.44
CA GLN A 43 16.88 8.11 -8.30
C GLN A 43 15.91 8.08 -7.12
N LEU A 44 14.65 7.71 -7.36
CA LEU A 44 13.67 7.42 -6.33
C LEU A 44 13.56 5.91 -6.14
N SER A 45 14.11 5.41 -5.04
CA SER A 45 14.11 3.99 -4.72
C SER A 45 12.99 3.65 -3.75
N PHE A 46 12.11 2.75 -4.15
CA PHE A 46 10.99 2.29 -3.33
C PHE A 46 11.44 1.13 -2.45
N ILE A 47 11.45 1.37 -1.14
CA ILE A 47 11.88 0.43 -0.09
C ILE A 47 13.39 0.19 -0.12
N GLN A 48 13.91 -0.35 -1.23
CA GLN A 48 15.33 -0.66 -1.40
C GLN A 48 15.81 -0.32 -2.82
N ALA A 49 17.10 -0.04 -2.96
CA ALA A 49 17.74 0.18 -4.24
C ALA A 49 18.33 -1.12 -4.79
N ALA A 50 18.08 -1.40 -6.07
CA ALA A 50 18.77 -2.48 -6.78
C ALA A 50 20.19 -2.06 -7.21
N GLN A 51 20.37 -0.77 -7.53
CA GLN A 51 21.64 -0.16 -7.97
C GLN A 51 21.63 1.34 -7.62
N LYS A 52 22.78 2.00 -7.79
CA LYS A 52 22.88 3.46 -7.64
C LYS A 52 23.27 4.09 -8.97
N LEU A 53 22.35 4.84 -9.58
CA LEU A 53 22.57 5.53 -10.86
C LEU A 53 22.71 7.04 -10.71
N ALA A 54 22.14 7.62 -9.63
CA ALA A 54 22.09 9.05 -9.35
C ALA A 54 22.02 9.30 -7.83
N PRO A 55 21.96 10.55 -7.36
CA PRO A 55 21.61 10.83 -5.97
C PRO A 55 20.28 10.14 -5.59
N VAL A 56 20.30 9.37 -4.49
CA VAL A 56 19.17 8.51 -4.09
C VAL A 56 18.27 9.21 -3.11
N VAL A 57 16.97 9.21 -3.39
CA VAL A 57 15.90 9.43 -2.42
C VAL A 57 15.21 8.10 -2.18
N GLN A 58 15.23 7.63 -0.94
CA GLN A 58 14.54 6.40 -0.56
C GLN A 58 13.13 6.73 -0.08
N ARG A 59 12.10 6.07 -0.63
CA ARG A 59 10.75 6.10 -0.10
C ARG A 59 10.50 4.82 0.69
N LEU A 60 10.22 4.98 2.00
CA LEU A 60 9.98 3.87 2.92
C LEU A 60 8.51 3.75 3.29
N ASP A 61 7.97 2.54 3.09
CA ASP A 61 6.64 2.14 3.53
C ASP A 61 6.65 1.56 4.95
N GLY A 62 7.80 1.05 5.39
CA GLY A 62 8.03 0.44 6.68
C GLY A 62 9.32 -0.37 6.71
N ILE A 63 9.61 -0.94 7.87
CA ILE A 63 10.68 -1.89 8.10
C ILE A 63 10.10 -3.14 8.78
N TYR A 64 10.81 -4.25 8.72
CA TYR A 64 10.46 -5.46 9.45
C TYR A 64 10.84 -5.31 10.92
N PHE A 65 9.94 -5.67 11.83
CA PHE A 65 10.16 -5.61 13.28
C PHE A 65 9.45 -6.74 14.06
N ASN A 66 8.92 -7.73 13.35
CA ASN A 66 8.27 -8.88 13.96
C ASN A 66 9.34 -9.85 14.48
N SER A 67 9.31 -10.15 15.77
CA SER A 67 10.25 -11.07 16.43
C SER A 67 10.13 -12.53 15.97
N GLU A 68 9.04 -12.90 15.30
CA GLU A 68 8.86 -14.23 14.70
C GLU A 68 9.56 -14.39 13.34
N GLN A 69 10.15 -13.31 12.83
CA GLN A 69 10.88 -13.28 11.56
C GLN A 69 12.34 -12.89 11.80
N ASP A 70 13.22 -13.31 10.90
CA ASP A 70 14.57 -12.75 10.86
C ASP A 70 14.53 -11.34 10.28
N TRP A 71 14.06 -10.40 11.11
CA TRP A 71 13.88 -9.01 10.71
C TRP A 71 15.21 -8.30 10.41
N GLU A 72 16.31 -8.75 10.99
CA GLU A 72 17.64 -8.19 10.69
C GLU A 72 18.07 -8.51 9.28
N LEU A 73 17.94 -9.78 8.87
CA LEU A 73 18.21 -10.21 7.50
C LEU A 73 17.30 -9.52 6.49
N LEU A 74 15.99 -9.47 6.80
CA LEU A 74 15.00 -8.84 5.93
C LEU A 74 15.22 -7.32 5.77
N ASN A 75 15.68 -6.66 6.82
CA ASN A 75 15.99 -5.23 6.80
C ASN A 75 17.34 -4.88 6.17
N LYS A 76 18.24 -5.84 5.98
CA LYS A 76 19.60 -5.58 5.48
C LYS A 76 19.62 -4.75 4.18
N PRO A 77 18.92 -5.14 3.09
CA PRO A 77 18.91 -4.37 1.85
C PRO A 77 18.23 -3.00 2.01
N ILE A 78 17.21 -2.91 2.88
CA ILE A 78 16.51 -1.65 3.18
C ILE A 78 17.46 -0.69 3.87
N ARG A 79 18.21 -1.17 4.87
CA ARG A 79 19.19 -0.39 5.62
C ARG A 79 20.36 0.05 4.74
N GLN A 80 20.87 -0.82 3.87
CA GLN A 80 21.91 -0.46 2.93
C GLN A 80 21.49 0.73 2.05
N THR A 81 20.25 0.72 1.58
CA THR A 81 19.69 1.84 0.82
C THR A 81 19.53 3.08 1.70
N TYR A 82 19.06 2.92 2.93
CA TYR A 82 18.91 4.00 3.90
C TYR A 82 20.21 4.73 4.17
N ASP A 83 21.30 3.97 4.39
CA ASP A 83 22.62 4.52 4.68
C ASP A 83 23.17 5.32 3.48
N LEU A 84 23.00 4.83 2.25
CA LEU A 84 23.48 5.49 1.04
C LEU A 84 22.56 6.60 0.49
N ALA A 85 21.31 6.70 0.97
CA ALA A 85 20.35 7.66 0.45
C ALA A 85 20.73 9.10 0.85
N ASN A 86 20.59 10.01 -0.11
CA ASN A 86 20.78 11.45 0.08
C ASN A 86 19.61 12.09 0.83
N GLY A 87 18.42 11.45 0.80
CA GLY A 87 17.23 11.82 1.55
C GLY A 87 16.26 10.66 1.68
N VAL A 88 15.36 10.74 2.67
CA VAL A 88 14.35 9.71 2.93
C VAL A 88 12.97 10.32 3.03
N VAL A 89 12.01 9.72 2.32
CA VAL A 89 10.58 10.04 2.43
C VAL A 89 9.90 8.91 3.18
N PHE A 90 9.34 9.23 4.33
CA PHE A 90 8.52 8.32 5.13
C PHE A 90 7.04 8.52 4.83
N GLN A 91 6.24 7.48 4.82
CA GLN A 91 4.81 7.63 4.60
C GLN A 91 3.99 7.93 5.87
N SER A 92 4.60 7.86 7.04
CA SER A 92 3.96 8.20 8.33
C SER A 92 4.99 8.53 9.41
N GLU A 93 4.57 9.26 10.44
CA GLU A 93 5.40 9.52 11.62
C GLU A 93 5.75 8.22 12.36
N PHE A 94 4.83 7.26 12.40
CA PHE A 94 5.11 5.95 12.97
C PHE A 94 6.28 5.26 12.25
N ASN A 95 6.23 5.22 10.91
CA ASN A 95 7.31 4.62 10.12
C ASN A 95 8.64 5.34 10.35
N LYS A 96 8.64 6.68 10.37
CA LYS A 96 9.83 7.48 10.66
C LYS A 96 10.42 7.12 12.02
N THR A 97 9.61 7.19 13.08
CA THR A 97 10.02 6.90 14.45
C THR A 97 10.59 5.49 14.59
N LEU A 98 9.90 4.51 14.00
CA LEU A 98 10.33 3.11 14.03
C LEU A 98 11.65 2.92 13.28
N THR A 99 11.75 3.46 12.06
CA THR A 99 12.97 3.34 11.25
C THR A 99 14.16 4.02 11.91
N GLU A 100 13.99 5.24 12.43
CA GLU A 100 15.05 5.97 13.09
C GLU A 100 15.52 5.28 14.39
N LYS A 101 14.62 4.56 15.08
CA LYS A 101 14.99 3.75 16.25
C LYS A 101 15.97 2.62 15.90
N TYR A 102 15.77 1.97 14.74
CA TYR A 102 16.57 0.79 14.36
C TYR A 102 17.75 1.13 13.43
N PHE A 103 17.61 2.14 12.58
CA PHE A 103 18.62 2.49 11.57
C PHE A 103 19.41 3.76 11.93
N GLY A 104 18.94 4.53 12.91
CA GLY A 104 19.51 5.82 13.27
C GLY A 104 18.79 6.98 12.58
N LYS A 105 18.99 8.18 13.11
CA LYS A 105 18.34 9.40 12.61
C LYS A 105 18.88 9.79 11.23
N LYS A 106 17.95 10.20 10.33
CA LYS A 106 18.28 10.73 9.01
C LYS A 106 18.00 12.22 8.95
N GLU A 107 19.06 13.06 8.83
CA GLU A 107 18.92 14.53 8.83
C GLU A 107 18.02 15.02 7.68
N LYS A 108 18.27 14.51 6.46
CA LYS A 108 17.47 14.84 5.29
C LYS A 108 16.31 13.84 5.16
N SER A 109 15.28 14.08 5.93
CA SER A 109 14.06 13.26 5.88
C SER A 109 12.80 14.09 5.98
N ILE A 110 11.72 13.59 5.41
CA ILE A 110 10.39 14.19 5.44
C ILE A 110 9.33 13.10 5.54
N VAL A 111 8.23 13.42 6.21
CA VAL A 111 7.01 12.58 6.16
C VAL A 111 6.06 13.14 5.11
N ILE A 112 5.68 12.30 4.15
CA ILE A 112 4.66 12.61 3.15
C ILE A 112 3.65 11.45 3.18
N HIS A 113 2.47 11.74 3.73
CA HIS A 113 1.38 10.76 3.79
C HIS A 113 0.88 10.41 2.38
N ASN A 114 0.41 9.17 2.22
CA ASN A 114 -0.27 8.80 1.01
C ASN A 114 -1.57 9.58 0.89
N GLY A 115 -1.81 10.16 -0.28
CA GLY A 115 -3.06 10.80 -0.63
C GLY A 115 -3.99 9.88 -1.42
N THR A 116 -5.17 10.41 -1.69
CA THR A 116 -6.15 9.77 -2.57
C THR A 116 -6.67 10.76 -3.59
N ASP A 117 -7.09 10.26 -4.76
CA ASP A 117 -7.66 11.06 -5.83
C ASP A 117 -9.18 11.20 -5.59
N LEU A 118 -9.57 12.28 -4.91
CA LEU A 118 -10.97 12.54 -4.58
C LEU A 118 -11.80 12.80 -5.84
N GLU A 119 -11.23 13.42 -6.87
CA GLU A 119 -11.93 13.69 -8.12
C GLU A 119 -12.24 12.38 -8.86
N TYR A 120 -11.30 11.44 -8.87
CA TYR A 120 -11.52 10.12 -9.43
C TYR A 120 -12.58 9.34 -8.64
N ILE A 121 -12.48 9.33 -7.31
CA ILE A 121 -13.41 8.62 -6.42
C ILE A 121 -14.83 9.13 -6.62
N SER A 122 -15.03 10.46 -6.67
CA SER A 122 -16.36 11.06 -6.81
C SER A 122 -17.10 10.71 -8.12
N LYS A 123 -16.37 10.19 -9.12
CA LYS A 123 -16.94 9.75 -10.41
C LYS A 123 -17.32 8.27 -10.44
N ILE A 124 -16.91 7.50 -9.43
CA ILE A 124 -17.23 6.07 -9.34
C ILE A 124 -18.62 5.93 -8.69
N PRO A 125 -19.55 5.23 -9.33
CA PRO A 125 -20.86 4.99 -8.73
C PRO A 125 -20.73 4.09 -7.50
N GLU A 126 -21.59 4.31 -6.53
CA GLU A 126 -21.72 3.44 -5.36
C GLU A 126 -22.13 2.02 -5.77
N LEU A 127 -21.79 1.06 -4.92
CA LEU A 127 -22.16 -0.33 -5.11
C LEU A 127 -23.70 -0.44 -5.11
N ASN A 128 -24.24 -0.95 -6.20
CA ASN A 128 -25.67 -1.22 -6.32
C ASN A 128 -25.89 -2.71 -6.62
N ASP A 129 -26.04 -3.51 -5.57
CA ASP A 129 -26.26 -4.95 -5.65
C ASP A 129 -27.55 -5.32 -4.91
N PRO A 130 -28.52 -6.02 -5.57
CA PRO A 130 -29.82 -6.36 -4.99
C PRO A 130 -29.74 -7.24 -3.73
N VAL A 131 -28.67 -7.99 -3.53
CA VAL A 131 -28.46 -8.80 -2.33
C VAL A 131 -27.94 -7.92 -1.21
N ILE A 132 -26.97 -7.06 -1.50
CA ILE A 132 -26.34 -6.18 -0.53
C ILE A 132 -27.30 -5.08 -0.08
N ASN A 133 -28.12 -4.54 -0.97
CA ASN A 133 -29.10 -3.50 -0.69
C ASN A 133 -30.24 -3.91 0.28
N LYS A 134 -30.27 -5.18 0.69
CA LYS A 134 -31.21 -5.66 1.73
C LYS A 134 -30.70 -5.44 3.14
N PHE A 135 -29.45 -5.08 3.30
CA PHE A 135 -28.83 -4.85 4.60
C PHE A 135 -28.82 -3.37 4.94
N ASP A 136 -28.93 -3.05 6.22
CA ASP A 136 -28.98 -1.67 6.71
C ASP A 136 -27.59 -1.02 6.63
N ASN A 137 -26.54 -1.78 6.98
CA ASN A 137 -25.16 -1.31 6.89
C ASN A 137 -24.27 -2.34 6.19
N VAL A 138 -23.37 -1.83 5.36
CA VAL A 138 -22.34 -2.63 4.67
C VAL A 138 -20.99 -2.35 5.29
N TRP A 139 -20.42 -3.36 5.93
CA TRP A 139 -19.03 -3.38 6.36
C TRP A 139 -18.18 -3.94 5.24
N SER A 140 -16.98 -3.42 5.07
CA SER A 140 -16.08 -3.91 4.04
C SER A 140 -14.65 -4.07 4.52
N CYS A 141 -13.95 -5.07 3.98
CA CYS A 141 -12.52 -5.18 4.11
C CYS A 141 -11.89 -5.77 2.84
N ALA A 142 -10.74 -5.24 2.47
CA ALA A 142 -10.03 -5.69 1.27
C ALA A 142 -8.54 -5.86 1.54
N SER A 143 -7.98 -6.97 1.10
CA SER A 143 -6.55 -7.22 1.20
C SER A 143 -6.09 -8.36 0.29
N SER A 144 -4.79 -8.42 0.05
CA SER A 144 -4.12 -9.68 -0.28
C SER A 144 -3.97 -10.47 1.01
N TRP A 145 -4.91 -11.39 1.26
CA TRP A 145 -5.06 -12.06 2.54
C TRP A 145 -3.86 -12.97 2.87
N ARG A 146 -3.24 -12.71 4.00
CA ARG A 146 -2.13 -13.43 4.61
C ARG A 146 -2.35 -13.43 6.12
N PRO A 147 -1.71 -14.30 6.92
CA PRO A 147 -1.95 -14.41 8.36
C PRO A 147 -1.94 -13.06 9.11
N HIS A 148 -0.97 -12.19 8.82
CA HIS A 148 -0.85 -10.88 9.46
C HIS A 148 -1.95 -9.87 9.08
N LYS A 149 -2.80 -10.16 8.09
CA LYS A 149 -3.99 -9.36 7.74
C LYS A 149 -5.23 -9.72 8.57
N ARG A 150 -5.13 -10.76 9.39
CA ARG A 150 -6.10 -11.12 10.43
C ARG A 150 -7.53 -11.25 9.93
N LEU A 151 -7.74 -11.93 8.80
CA LEU A 151 -9.07 -12.07 8.21
C LEU A 151 -10.07 -12.69 9.18
N SER A 152 -9.69 -13.77 9.86
CA SER A 152 -10.58 -14.47 10.81
C SER A 152 -11.00 -13.56 11.97
N GLU A 153 -10.08 -12.74 12.47
CA GLU A 153 -10.36 -11.77 13.53
C GLU A 153 -11.28 -10.67 13.04
N ASN A 154 -11.09 -10.17 11.81
CA ASN A 154 -11.97 -9.17 11.21
C ASN A 154 -13.40 -9.70 11.08
N VAL A 155 -13.56 -10.96 10.63
CA VAL A 155 -14.89 -11.58 10.51
C VAL A 155 -15.53 -11.78 11.89
N ARG A 156 -14.77 -12.26 12.88
CA ARG A 156 -15.28 -12.41 14.25
C ARG A 156 -15.70 -11.08 14.85
N TYR A 157 -14.85 -10.05 14.71
CA TYR A 157 -15.16 -8.72 15.18
C TYR A 157 -16.45 -8.18 14.57
N PHE A 158 -16.64 -8.35 13.24
CA PHE A 158 -17.88 -8.01 12.59
C PHE A 158 -19.07 -8.74 13.20
N LEU A 159 -19.01 -10.07 13.35
CA LEU A 159 -20.12 -10.88 13.88
C LEU A 159 -20.48 -10.54 15.34
N GLU A 160 -19.50 -10.08 16.14
CA GLU A 160 -19.68 -9.72 17.54
C GLU A 160 -20.21 -8.28 17.73
N HIS A 161 -19.96 -7.37 16.79
CA HIS A 161 -20.20 -5.92 16.98
C HIS A 161 -21.19 -5.31 15.98
N SER A 162 -21.60 -6.06 14.95
CA SER A 162 -22.57 -5.58 13.95
C SER A 162 -24.01 -5.88 14.33
N GLY A 163 -24.95 -5.11 13.78
CA GLY A 163 -26.38 -5.40 13.89
C GLY A 163 -26.78 -6.65 13.11
N ASP A 164 -27.95 -7.22 13.46
CA ASP A 164 -28.44 -8.45 12.82
C ASP A 164 -28.72 -8.26 11.33
N ASN A 165 -29.00 -7.05 10.88
CA ASN A 165 -29.26 -6.71 9.49
C ASN A 165 -28.06 -6.01 8.81
N ASP A 166 -26.84 -6.16 9.35
CA ASP A 166 -25.61 -5.71 8.70
C ASP A 166 -24.94 -6.84 7.91
N CYS A 167 -24.19 -6.52 6.87
CA CYS A 167 -23.37 -7.49 6.17
C CYS A 167 -21.91 -7.08 6.09
N LEU A 168 -21.03 -8.07 5.87
CA LEU A 168 -19.60 -7.88 5.63
C LEU A 168 -19.23 -8.37 4.23
N ILE A 169 -18.62 -7.48 3.43
CA ILE A 169 -18.05 -7.81 2.13
C ILE A 169 -16.54 -7.92 2.25
N ILE A 170 -15.99 -9.05 1.83
CA ILE A 170 -14.57 -9.36 1.88
C ILE A 170 -14.03 -9.46 0.45
N ALA A 171 -13.18 -8.50 0.07
CA ALA A 171 -12.52 -8.48 -1.22
C ALA A 171 -11.06 -8.90 -1.11
N GLY A 172 -10.52 -9.43 -2.20
CA GLY A 172 -9.12 -9.85 -2.32
C GLY A 172 -8.98 -11.32 -2.73
N ASN A 173 -7.75 -11.82 -2.74
CA ASN A 173 -7.49 -13.22 -3.06
C ASN A 173 -8.25 -14.14 -2.09
N ASN A 174 -8.77 -15.26 -2.61
CA ASN A 174 -9.47 -16.23 -1.78
C ASN A 174 -8.53 -16.79 -0.70
N PRO A 175 -8.87 -16.63 0.58
CA PRO A 175 -8.11 -17.22 1.66
C PRO A 175 -8.32 -18.74 1.69
N ASP A 176 -7.34 -19.47 2.23
CA ASP A 176 -7.43 -20.94 2.39
C ASP A 176 -8.57 -21.37 3.32
N TYR A 177 -8.95 -20.48 4.23
CA TYR A 177 -10.05 -20.67 5.17
C TYR A 177 -11.05 -19.52 5.13
N GLN A 178 -12.32 -19.85 4.97
CA GLN A 178 -13.45 -18.91 4.96
C GLN A 178 -14.44 -19.24 6.07
N ILE A 179 -14.79 -18.27 6.89
CA ILE A 179 -15.89 -18.38 7.85
C ILE A 179 -17.19 -18.23 7.07
N LYS A 180 -17.96 -19.31 6.97
CA LYS A 180 -19.27 -19.31 6.30
C LYS A 180 -20.34 -18.74 7.21
N HIS A 181 -20.96 -17.65 6.80
CA HIS A 181 -22.08 -17.02 7.50
C HIS A 181 -22.97 -16.30 6.48
N ASN A 182 -24.29 -16.26 6.73
CA ASN A 182 -25.27 -15.68 5.79
C ASN A 182 -25.13 -14.16 5.60
N ARG A 183 -24.39 -13.47 6.47
CA ARG A 183 -24.07 -12.04 6.42
C ARG A 183 -22.64 -11.75 5.97
N VAL A 184 -21.86 -12.77 5.56
CA VAL A 184 -20.46 -12.62 5.15
C VAL A 184 -20.29 -13.05 3.69
N PHE A 185 -19.86 -12.13 2.85
CA PHE A 185 -19.74 -12.33 1.41
C PHE A 185 -18.29 -12.22 0.95
N TYR A 186 -17.76 -13.25 0.33
CA TYR A 186 -16.43 -13.27 -0.27
C TYR A 186 -16.56 -13.01 -1.77
N VAL A 187 -16.10 -11.85 -2.22
CA VAL A 187 -16.30 -11.39 -3.61
C VAL A 187 -15.05 -11.57 -4.49
N GLY A 188 -13.96 -12.11 -3.92
CA GLY A 188 -12.72 -12.32 -4.66
C GLY A 188 -11.98 -11.03 -4.96
N ASN A 189 -11.10 -11.09 -5.97
CA ASN A 189 -10.33 -9.92 -6.39
C ASN A 189 -11.21 -8.92 -7.14
N LEU A 190 -11.16 -7.68 -6.70
CA LEU A 190 -11.82 -6.54 -7.35
C LEU A 190 -10.77 -5.67 -8.07
N ASN A 191 -11.14 -5.10 -9.21
CA ASN A 191 -10.35 -4.05 -9.82
C ASN A 191 -10.51 -2.74 -9.04
N TYR A 192 -9.70 -1.71 -9.35
CA TYR A 192 -9.68 -0.48 -8.56
C TYR A 192 -11.05 0.25 -8.54
N PRO A 193 -11.77 0.46 -9.68
CA PRO A 193 -13.11 1.02 -9.64
C PRO A 193 -14.10 0.23 -8.77
N GLN A 194 -14.12 -1.10 -8.91
CA GLN A 194 -14.99 -1.95 -8.10
C GLN A 194 -14.69 -1.87 -6.60
N LEU A 195 -13.40 -1.76 -6.25
CA LEU A 195 -12.99 -1.59 -4.86
C LEU A 195 -13.44 -0.23 -4.30
N ILE A 196 -13.35 0.85 -5.10
CA ILE A 196 -13.84 2.17 -4.70
C ILE A 196 -15.36 2.17 -4.57
N SER A 197 -16.08 1.50 -5.48
CA SER A 197 -17.54 1.37 -5.41
C SER A 197 -18.00 0.64 -4.14
N LEU A 198 -17.15 -0.18 -3.54
CA LEU A 198 -17.41 -0.90 -2.30
C LEU A 198 -17.24 -0.02 -1.04
N TYR A 199 -16.40 1.02 -1.11
CA TYR A 199 -16.10 1.93 0.01
C TYR A 199 -17.00 3.17 0.02
#